data_6699f83899981777c5e799f7f5443e25
#
_entry.id   6699f83899981777c5e799f7f5443e25
#
_cell.length_a   1.000
_cell.length_b   1.000
_cell.length_c   1.000
_cell.angle_alpha   90.00
_cell.angle_beta   90.00
_cell.angle_gamma   90.00
#
_symmetry.space_group_name_H-M   'P 1'
#
loop_
_entity.id
_entity.type
_entity.pdbx_description
1 polymer ?
#
loop_
_entity_poly.entity_id
_entity_poly.type
_entity_poly.pdbx_seq_one_letter_code
_entity_poly.pdbx_strand_id
1 'polypeptide(L)'
;MQPELEGYASALLGSLDGAALAAVSEDLTSLERTVLANRDLHAVLTDTAIAPLTRARVVDDLLRGKVHDVVVRLVSYAASHVPAQDVPHSIAELAVMAREWRESGEWLYESLGLLASRHRVAGFADAMLENFSTEGFAAIETGLFEWARAIEASAELRQLLLDRDAPLSARLGITDDLLRGRVDDVGVRLARFVIEGGRARDVVGTLDFLVDYVARVRDWRVARVHSARPLDGSSREALEQSLATLTGKSVELQVTTEADLLGGVLVEVGDLRLDATTRGRLGLLRDAVTAGRHYESMIDRND
;
A
#
# COMPACT_ATOMS: atom_id res chain seq x y z
N MET A 1 -11.27 -13.54 5.45
CA MET A 1 -10.77 -12.34 4.72
C MET A 1 -9.26 -12.38 4.55
N GLN A 2 -8.73 -11.89 3.45
CA GLN A 2 -7.28 -11.73 3.27
C GLN A 2 -6.73 -10.76 4.33
N PRO A 3 -5.65 -11.12 5.06
CA PRO A 3 -5.18 -10.31 6.19
C PRO A 3 -4.84 -8.86 5.82
N GLU A 4 -4.24 -8.65 4.65
CA GLU A 4 -3.88 -7.31 4.17
C GLU A 4 -5.12 -6.44 3.90
N LEU A 5 -6.16 -7.00 3.27
CA LEU A 5 -7.44 -6.33 3.08
C LEU A 5 -8.13 -6.05 4.42
N GLU A 6 -8.07 -6.97 5.38
CA GLU A 6 -8.62 -6.80 6.72
C GLU A 6 -7.97 -5.60 7.44
N GLY A 7 -6.64 -5.50 7.37
CA GLY A 7 -5.90 -4.37 7.94
C GLY A 7 -6.27 -3.03 7.28
N TYR A 8 -6.31 -3.00 5.95
CA TYR A 8 -6.71 -1.82 5.19
C TYR A 8 -8.14 -1.37 5.54
N ALA A 9 -9.08 -2.32 5.59
CA ALA A 9 -10.46 -2.05 5.97
C ALA A 9 -10.58 -1.56 7.42
N SER A 10 -9.82 -2.13 8.34
CA SER A 10 -9.78 -1.70 9.75
C SER A 10 -9.41 -0.23 9.90
N ALA A 11 -8.40 0.22 9.14
CA ALA A 11 -7.96 1.60 9.17
C ALA A 11 -9.04 2.57 8.69
N LEU A 12 -9.75 2.22 7.62
CA LEU A 12 -10.79 3.06 7.03
C LEU A 12 -12.08 3.04 7.86
N LEU A 13 -12.60 1.86 8.20
CA LEU A 13 -13.85 1.72 8.94
C LEU A 13 -13.72 2.30 10.36
N GLY A 14 -12.59 2.04 11.04
CA GLY A 14 -12.34 2.56 12.39
C GLY A 14 -12.14 4.08 12.46
N SER A 15 -12.01 4.76 11.33
CA SER A 15 -11.92 6.22 11.26
C SER A 15 -13.26 6.92 11.02
N LEU A 16 -14.33 6.16 10.73
CA LEU A 16 -15.65 6.69 10.39
C LEU A 16 -16.48 6.98 11.63
N ASP A 17 -17.29 8.01 11.55
CA ASP A 17 -18.39 8.22 12.50
C ASP A 17 -19.57 7.25 12.23
N GLY A 18 -20.52 7.19 13.14
CA GLY A 18 -21.63 6.26 13.03
C GLY A 18 -22.51 6.45 11.79
N ALA A 19 -22.67 7.68 11.29
CA ALA A 19 -23.47 7.97 10.10
C ALA A 19 -22.76 7.52 8.82
N ALA A 20 -21.46 7.84 8.69
CA ALA A 20 -20.65 7.41 7.58
C ALA A 20 -20.48 5.89 7.55
N LEU A 21 -20.29 5.26 8.71
CA LEU A 21 -20.20 3.80 8.82
C LEU A 21 -21.51 3.09 8.42
N ALA A 22 -22.66 3.68 8.75
CA ALA A 22 -23.96 3.15 8.31
C ALA A 22 -24.08 3.22 6.77
N ALA A 23 -23.73 4.37 6.15
CA ALA A 23 -23.74 4.54 4.70
C ALA A 23 -22.81 3.53 4.00
N VAL A 24 -21.56 3.39 4.49
CA VAL A 24 -20.59 2.42 3.97
C VAL A 24 -21.11 0.99 4.07
N SER A 25 -21.71 0.61 5.19
CA SER A 25 -22.28 -0.74 5.40
C SER A 25 -23.44 -1.03 4.44
N GLU A 26 -24.30 -0.03 4.16
CA GLU A 26 -25.40 -0.15 3.19
C GLU A 26 -24.89 -0.24 1.77
N ASP A 27 -23.94 0.60 1.38
CA ASP A 27 -23.33 0.60 0.06
C ASP A 27 -22.61 -0.72 -0.24
N LEU A 28 -21.80 -1.25 0.69
CA LEU A 28 -21.12 -2.55 0.55
C LEU A 28 -22.14 -3.70 0.41
N THR A 29 -23.22 -3.70 1.19
CA THR A 29 -24.27 -4.70 1.10
C THR A 29 -25.02 -4.62 -0.24
N SER A 30 -25.27 -3.42 -0.76
CA SER A 30 -25.88 -3.22 -2.07
C SER A 30 -24.96 -3.66 -3.22
N LEU A 31 -23.66 -3.36 -3.08
CA LEU A 31 -22.65 -3.76 -4.07
C LEU A 31 -22.49 -5.29 -4.11
N GLU A 32 -22.45 -5.97 -2.97
CA GLU A 32 -22.42 -7.44 -2.88
C GLU A 32 -23.58 -8.05 -3.70
N ARG A 33 -24.82 -7.58 -3.47
CA ARG A 33 -26.00 -8.04 -4.22
C ARG A 33 -25.88 -7.77 -5.72
N THR A 34 -25.34 -6.60 -6.07
CA THR A 34 -25.17 -6.20 -7.47
C THR A 34 -24.15 -7.09 -8.18
N VAL A 35 -23.04 -7.41 -7.54
CA VAL A 35 -22.00 -8.31 -8.08
C VAL A 35 -22.55 -9.73 -8.26
N LEU A 36 -23.36 -10.22 -7.32
CA LEU A 36 -24.00 -11.54 -7.41
C LEU A 36 -25.08 -11.60 -8.52
N ALA A 37 -25.81 -10.51 -8.75
CA ALA A 37 -26.90 -10.45 -9.74
C ALA A 37 -26.40 -10.14 -11.16
N ASN A 38 -25.25 -9.49 -11.32
CA ASN A 38 -24.73 -9.05 -12.63
C ASN A 38 -23.56 -9.93 -13.08
N ARG A 39 -23.83 -10.81 -14.07
CA ARG A 39 -22.81 -11.74 -14.61
C ARG A 39 -21.64 -11.03 -15.26
N ASP A 40 -21.86 -9.91 -15.95
CA ASP A 40 -20.80 -9.18 -16.65
C ASP A 40 -19.86 -8.53 -15.64
N LEU A 41 -20.39 -7.90 -14.59
CA LEU A 41 -19.60 -7.33 -13.52
C LEU A 41 -18.80 -8.41 -12.79
N HIS A 42 -19.44 -9.53 -12.47
CA HIS A 42 -18.76 -10.67 -11.85
C HIS A 42 -17.63 -11.20 -12.74
N ALA A 43 -17.87 -11.35 -14.06
CA ALA A 43 -16.85 -11.81 -15.00
C ALA A 43 -15.63 -10.89 -15.05
N VAL A 44 -15.83 -9.56 -15.10
CA VAL A 44 -14.74 -8.58 -15.09
C VAL A 44 -13.93 -8.65 -13.79
N LEU A 45 -14.58 -8.79 -12.64
CA LEU A 45 -13.90 -8.87 -11.34
C LEU A 45 -13.09 -10.14 -11.18
N THR A 46 -13.56 -11.26 -11.77
CA THR A 46 -12.91 -12.59 -11.66
C THR A 46 -11.96 -12.91 -12.80
N ASP A 47 -11.86 -12.06 -13.82
CA ASP A 47 -10.97 -12.29 -14.95
C ASP A 47 -9.50 -12.19 -14.56
N THR A 48 -8.80 -13.32 -14.63
CA THR A 48 -7.37 -13.42 -14.34
C THR A 48 -6.48 -12.82 -15.43
N ALA A 49 -7.01 -12.58 -16.62
CA ALA A 49 -6.28 -11.93 -17.71
C ALA A 49 -6.17 -10.41 -17.51
N ILE A 50 -7.07 -9.82 -16.72
CA ILE A 50 -7.02 -8.39 -16.38
C ILE A 50 -5.98 -8.17 -15.29
N ALA A 51 -4.98 -7.31 -15.57
CA ALA A 51 -3.98 -6.93 -14.58
C ALA A 51 -4.63 -6.29 -13.33
N PRO A 52 -4.14 -6.57 -12.10
CA PRO A 52 -4.75 -6.11 -10.85
C PRO A 52 -5.01 -4.59 -10.80
N LEU A 53 -4.03 -3.77 -11.20
CA LEU A 53 -4.17 -2.31 -11.23
C LEU A 53 -5.21 -1.83 -12.27
N THR A 54 -5.33 -2.55 -13.41
CA THR A 54 -6.35 -2.23 -14.42
C THR A 54 -7.74 -2.56 -13.87
N ARG A 55 -7.90 -3.71 -13.18
CA ARG A 55 -9.15 -4.10 -12.54
C ARG A 55 -9.56 -3.09 -11.47
N ALA A 56 -8.61 -2.62 -10.63
CA ALA A 56 -8.87 -1.59 -9.63
C ALA A 56 -9.36 -0.27 -10.25
N ARG A 57 -8.78 0.16 -11.39
CA ARG A 57 -9.24 1.35 -12.12
C ARG A 57 -10.66 1.19 -12.66
N VAL A 58 -10.97 0.05 -13.24
CA VAL A 58 -12.34 -0.24 -13.71
C VAL A 58 -13.34 -0.16 -12.55
N VAL A 59 -12.98 -0.68 -11.39
CA VAL A 59 -13.80 -0.58 -10.17
C VAL A 59 -13.97 0.88 -9.75
N ASP A 60 -12.89 1.64 -9.70
CA ASP A 60 -12.90 3.05 -9.33
C ASP A 60 -13.82 3.87 -10.27
N ASP A 61 -13.67 3.70 -11.58
CA ASP A 61 -14.51 4.39 -12.59
C ASP A 61 -15.98 3.99 -12.48
N LEU A 62 -16.28 2.74 -12.14
CA LEU A 62 -17.65 2.25 -12.00
C LEU A 62 -18.36 2.77 -10.73
N LEU A 63 -17.62 2.90 -9.63
CA LEU A 63 -18.18 3.21 -8.30
C LEU A 63 -18.08 4.69 -7.92
N ARG A 64 -17.13 5.42 -8.43
CA ARG A 64 -16.88 6.83 -8.11
C ARG A 64 -18.14 7.69 -8.30
N GLY A 65 -18.51 8.42 -7.25
CA GLY A 65 -19.70 9.28 -7.22
C GLY A 65 -21.05 8.55 -7.15
N LYS A 66 -21.05 7.21 -7.00
CA LYS A 66 -22.28 6.41 -6.84
C LYS A 66 -22.42 5.78 -5.45
N VAL A 67 -21.29 5.60 -4.76
CA VAL A 67 -21.19 5.06 -3.41
C VAL A 67 -20.27 5.94 -2.58
N HIS A 68 -20.22 5.72 -1.28
CA HIS A 68 -19.31 6.43 -0.38
C HIS A 68 -17.84 6.19 -0.78
N ASP A 69 -16.98 7.23 -0.71
CA ASP A 69 -15.57 7.16 -1.16
C ASP A 69 -14.78 6.04 -0.47
N VAL A 70 -15.08 5.73 0.78
CA VAL A 70 -14.46 4.61 1.50
C VAL A 70 -14.79 3.27 0.83
N VAL A 71 -15.99 3.08 0.30
CA VAL A 71 -16.36 1.87 -0.45
C VAL A 71 -15.56 1.76 -1.73
N VAL A 72 -15.40 2.87 -2.47
CA VAL A 72 -14.55 2.90 -3.67
C VAL A 72 -13.14 2.45 -3.33
N ARG A 73 -12.54 3.00 -2.27
CA ARG A 73 -11.18 2.65 -1.82
C ARG A 73 -11.06 1.18 -1.42
N LEU A 74 -11.99 0.68 -0.61
CA LEU A 74 -12.00 -0.71 -0.14
C LEU A 74 -12.08 -1.71 -1.30
N VAL A 75 -13.00 -1.48 -2.24
CA VAL A 75 -13.19 -2.40 -3.37
C VAL A 75 -12.08 -2.29 -4.40
N SER A 76 -11.53 -1.09 -4.63
CA SER A 76 -10.36 -0.91 -5.50
C SER A 76 -9.11 -1.56 -4.90
N TYR A 77 -8.93 -1.48 -3.58
CA TYR A 77 -7.85 -2.17 -2.88
C TYR A 77 -8.01 -3.70 -2.99
N ALA A 78 -9.21 -4.23 -2.75
CA ALA A 78 -9.49 -5.64 -2.94
C ALA A 78 -9.20 -6.08 -4.40
N ALA A 79 -9.65 -5.30 -5.40
CA ALA A 79 -9.43 -5.60 -6.81
C ALA A 79 -7.94 -5.61 -7.21
N SER A 80 -7.07 -4.88 -6.50
CA SER A 80 -5.63 -4.82 -6.79
C SER A 80 -4.76 -5.81 -5.99
N HIS A 81 -5.17 -6.18 -4.77
CA HIS A 81 -4.36 -6.99 -3.84
C HIS A 81 -4.87 -8.41 -3.62
N VAL A 82 -6.12 -8.68 -3.98
CA VAL A 82 -6.72 -10.02 -3.84
C VAL A 82 -6.69 -10.75 -5.19
N PRO A 83 -6.48 -12.09 -5.22
CA PRO A 83 -6.63 -12.88 -6.45
C PRO A 83 -7.99 -12.63 -7.11
N ALA A 84 -8.02 -12.53 -8.44
CA ALA A 84 -9.22 -12.13 -9.18
C ALA A 84 -10.47 -12.94 -8.79
N GLN A 85 -10.33 -14.27 -8.71
CA GLN A 85 -11.43 -15.16 -8.36
C GLN A 85 -12.03 -14.91 -6.97
N ASP A 86 -11.26 -14.33 -6.06
CA ASP A 86 -11.64 -14.12 -4.66
C ASP A 86 -12.21 -12.70 -4.41
N VAL A 87 -12.14 -11.79 -5.40
CA VAL A 87 -12.61 -10.41 -5.25
C VAL A 87 -14.11 -10.33 -4.89
N PRO A 88 -15.03 -11.07 -5.54
CA PRO A 88 -16.45 -11.05 -5.14
C PRO A 88 -16.67 -11.52 -3.71
N HIS A 89 -15.96 -12.57 -3.27
CA HIS A 89 -16.02 -13.07 -1.90
C HIS A 89 -15.50 -12.01 -0.90
N SER A 90 -14.39 -11.33 -1.24
CA SER A 90 -13.83 -10.27 -0.39
C SER A 90 -14.78 -9.08 -0.23
N ILE A 91 -15.58 -8.74 -1.27
CA ILE A 91 -16.62 -7.70 -1.16
C ILE A 91 -17.68 -8.13 -0.12
N ALA A 92 -18.11 -9.41 -0.13
CA ALA A 92 -19.05 -9.92 0.87
C ALA A 92 -18.46 -9.88 2.30
N GLU A 93 -17.18 -10.26 2.45
CA GLU A 93 -16.49 -10.18 3.75
C GLU A 93 -16.37 -8.73 4.26
N LEU A 94 -16.10 -7.76 3.36
CA LEU A 94 -16.09 -6.33 3.71
C LEU A 94 -17.48 -5.85 4.17
N ALA A 95 -18.55 -6.31 3.53
CA ALA A 95 -19.92 -5.98 3.94
C ALA A 95 -20.26 -6.54 5.34
N VAL A 96 -19.79 -7.76 5.64
CA VAL A 96 -19.91 -8.36 6.98
C VAL A 96 -19.14 -7.53 8.00
N MET A 97 -17.88 -7.21 7.73
CA MET A 97 -17.03 -6.44 8.64
C MET A 97 -17.61 -5.05 8.94
N ALA A 98 -18.08 -4.33 7.92
CA ALA A 98 -18.70 -3.01 8.12
C ALA A 98 -19.97 -3.08 8.95
N ARG A 99 -20.77 -4.13 8.79
CA ARG A 99 -21.98 -4.36 9.57
C ARG A 99 -21.67 -4.68 11.02
N GLU A 100 -20.73 -5.60 11.28
CA GLU A 100 -20.32 -5.95 12.64
C GLU A 100 -19.72 -4.75 13.36
N TRP A 101 -18.86 -3.97 12.67
CA TRP A 101 -18.30 -2.75 13.22
C TRP A 101 -19.39 -1.73 13.62
N ARG A 102 -20.41 -1.57 12.76
CA ARG A 102 -21.56 -0.70 13.06
C ARG A 102 -22.36 -1.17 14.28
N GLU A 103 -22.51 -2.49 14.47
CA GLU A 103 -23.32 -3.08 15.52
C GLU A 103 -22.62 -3.15 16.88
N SER A 104 -21.34 -3.51 16.89
CA SER A 104 -20.54 -3.70 18.10
C SER A 104 -19.64 -2.51 18.46
N GLY A 105 -19.32 -1.64 17.50
CA GLY A 105 -18.35 -0.55 17.64
C GLY A 105 -16.89 -1.00 17.56
N GLU A 106 -16.62 -2.29 17.36
CA GLU A 106 -15.29 -2.86 17.27
C GLU A 106 -15.25 -4.06 16.32
N TRP A 107 -14.05 -4.42 15.89
CA TRP A 107 -13.78 -5.63 15.11
C TRP A 107 -12.91 -6.59 15.91
N LEU A 108 -13.33 -7.82 16.02
CA LEU A 108 -12.58 -8.85 16.74
C LEU A 108 -11.62 -9.56 15.78
N TYR A 109 -10.32 -9.29 15.96
CA TYR A 109 -9.29 -9.89 15.13
C TYR A 109 -9.02 -11.34 15.50
N GLU A 110 -9.09 -12.22 14.50
CA GLU A 110 -8.63 -13.60 14.67
C GLU A 110 -7.13 -13.68 14.91
N SER A 111 -6.71 -14.67 15.70
CA SER A 111 -5.30 -14.94 15.95
C SER A 111 -4.66 -15.57 14.72
N LEU A 112 -3.78 -14.83 14.05
CA LEU A 112 -3.09 -15.26 12.84
C LEU A 112 -1.66 -15.75 13.10
N GLY A 113 -1.09 -16.50 12.15
CA GLY A 113 0.33 -16.78 12.10
C GLY A 113 1.17 -15.49 11.89
N LEU A 114 2.47 -15.56 12.11
CA LEU A 114 3.37 -14.39 12.06
C LEU A 114 3.28 -13.64 10.73
N LEU A 115 3.36 -14.35 9.61
CA LEU A 115 3.34 -13.72 8.28
C LEU A 115 1.99 -13.04 8.01
N ALA A 116 0.89 -13.73 8.28
CA ALA A 116 -0.45 -13.19 8.04
C ALA A 116 -0.75 -11.98 8.94
N SER A 117 -0.29 -11.96 10.20
CA SER A 117 -0.43 -10.79 11.07
C SER A 117 0.39 -9.59 10.60
N ARG A 118 1.59 -9.81 10.04
CA ARG A 118 2.39 -8.75 9.40
C ARG A 118 1.72 -8.21 8.14
N HIS A 119 1.11 -9.07 7.32
CA HIS A 119 0.32 -8.63 6.17
C HIS A 119 -0.89 -7.78 6.60
N ARG A 120 -1.57 -8.13 7.70
CA ARG A 120 -2.64 -7.30 8.26
C ARG A 120 -2.13 -5.91 8.67
N VAL A 121 -0.97 -5.84 9.33
CA VAL A 121 -0.36 -4.56 9.72
C VAL A 121 0.08 -3.76 8.48
N ALA A 122 0.58 -4.41 7.43
CA ALA A 122 0.93 -3.76 6.17
C ALA A 122 -0.29 -3.10 5.52
N GLY A 123 -1.41 -3.82 5.41
CA GLY A 123 -2.64 -3.26 4.86
C GLY A 123 -3.17 -2.06 5.66
N PHE A 124 -3.10 -2.12 6.99
CA PHE A 124 -3.43 -0.96 7.83
C PHE A 124 -2.51 0.23 7.56
N ALA A 125 -1.20 -0.02 7.42
CA ALA A 125 -0.23 1.00 7.08
C ALA A 125 -0.49 1.61 5.69
N ASP A 126 -0.85 0.81 4.68
CA ASP A 126 -1.22 1.32 3.36
C ASP A 126 -2.32 2.37 3.44
N ALA A 127 -3.41 2.08 4.15
CA ALA A 127 -4.51 3.01 4.32
C ALA A 127 -4.11 4.30 5.07
N MET A 128 -3.27 4.18 6.10
CA MET A 128 -2.82 5.32 6.90
C MET A 128 -1.84 6.21 6.12
N LEU A 129 -0.99 5.60 5.31
CA LEU A 129 0.07 6.29 4.57
C LEU A 129 -0.38 6.77 3.19
N GLU A 130 -1.55 6.37 2.69
CA GLU A 130 -2.03 6.68 1.33
C GLU A 130 -1.99 8.17 1.00
N ASN A 131 -2.42 9.02 1.91
CA ASN A 131 -2.44 10.47 1.76
C ASN A 131 -1.42 11.19 2.64
N PHE A 132 -0.46 10.45 3.20
CA PHE A 132 0.55 11.03 4.08
C PHE A 132 1.67 11.69 3.26
N SER A 133 2.18 12.83 3.72
CA SER A 133 3.27 13.53 3.02
C SER A 133 4.58 12.76 3.14
N THR A 134 5.39 12.78 2.08
CA THR A 134 6.69 12.11 2.06
C THR A 134 7.67 12.63 3.11
N GLU A 135 7.57 13.91 3.47
CA GLU A 135 8.40 14.53 4.51
C GLU A 135 8.20 13.92 5.90
N GLY A 136 6.98 13.45 6.21
CA GLY A 136 6.66 12.85 7.51
C GLY A 136 7.12 11.40 7.69
N PHE A 137 7.45 10.68 6.62
CA PHE A 137 7.82 9.26 6.70
C PHE A 137 9.03 9.01 7.61
N ALA A 138 10.07 9.83 7.50
CA ALA A 138 11.28 9.67 8.33
C ALA A 138 10.98 9.83 9.83
N ALA A 139 10.05 10.71 10.20
CA ALA A 139 9.63 10.87 11.59
C ALA A 139 8.86 9.65 12.10
N ILE A 140 7.98 9.07 11.27
CA ILE A 140 7.26 7.83 11.60
C ILE A 140 8.26 6.67 11.75
N GLU A 141 9.18 6.49 10.81
CA GLU A 141 10.21 5.44 10.87
C GLU A 141 11.03 5.54 12.16
N THR A 142 11.54 6.74 12.47
CA THR A 142 12.32 6.98 13.67
C THR A 142 11.50 6.69 14.92
N GLY A 143 10.27 7.20 15.01
CA GLY A 143 9.42 7.01 16.17
C GLY A 143 9.03 5.54 16.42
N LEU A 144 8.70 4.81 15.38
CA LEU A 144 8.40 3.37 15.47
C LEU A 144 9.64 2.55 15.87
N PHE A 145 10.81 2.89 15.32
CA PHE A 145 12.08 2.26 15.68
C PHE A 145 12.42 2.50 17.14
N GLU A 146 12.38 3.75 17.62
CA GLU A 146 12.64 4.10 19.01
C GLU A 146 11.67 3.37 19.96
N TRP A 147 10.41 3.25 19.57
CA TRP A 147 9.40 2.51 20.32
C TRP A 147 9.74 1.02 20.41
N ALA A 148 10.11 0.38 19.31
CA ALA A 148 10.55 -1.01 19.30
C ALA A 148 11.75 -1.22 20.25
N ARG A 149 12.74 -0.31 20.22
CA ARG A 149 13.92 -0.39 21.11
C ARG A 149 13.57 -0.13 22.58
N ALA A 150 12.62 0.76 22.87
CA ALA A 150 12.12 0.99 24.23
C ALA A 150 11.44 -0.27 24.82
N ILE A 151 10.62 -0.96 24.02
CA ILE A 151 10.00 -2.25 24.43
C ILE A 151 11.08 -3.32 24.66
N GLU A 152 12.08 -3.40 23.80
CA GLU A 152 13.18 -4.36 23.92
C GLU A 152 14.02 -4.13 25.15
N ALA A 153 14.29 -2.86 25.49
CA ALA A 153 15.10 -2.46 26.63
C ALA A 153 14.38 -2.65 27.98
N SER A 154 13.04 -2.65 28.02
CA SER A 154 12.28 -2.79 29.25
C SER A 154 11.54 -4.11 29.32
N ALA A 155 12.02 -5.00 30.22
CA ALA A 155 11.35 -6.28 30.45
C ALA A 155 9.92 -6.13 30.98
N GLU A 156 9.70 -5.11 31.83
CA GLU A 156 8.38 -4.80 32.41
C GLU A 156 7.41 -4.34 31.34
N LEU A 157 7.81 -3.40 30.47
CA LEU A 157 6.99 -2.90 29.39
C LEU A 157 6.66 -4.03 28.40
N ARG A 158 7.66 -4.83 28.05
CA ARG A 158 7.46 -5.98 27.16
C ARG A 158 6.47 -6.99 27.76
N GLN A 159 6.62 -7.34 29.04
CA GLN A 159 5.72 -8.27 29.73
C GLN A 159 4.29 -7.73 29.73
N LEU A 160 4.10 -6.45 30.02
CA LEU A 160 2.79 -5.80 30.06
C LEU A 160 2.11 -5.81 28.68
N LEU A 161 2.85 -5.46 27.61
CA LEU A 161 2.29 -5.44 26.24
C LEU A 161 2.01 -6.84 25.70
N LEU A 162 2.70 -7.88 26.20
CA LEU A 162 2.49 -9.27 25.83
C LEU A 162 1.43 -9.98 26.70
N ASP A 163 1.06 -9.37 27.82
CA ASP A 163 0.07 -9.94 28.74
C ASP A 163 -1.31 -9.93 28.10
N ARG A 164 -1.82 -11.13 27.84
CA ARG A 164 -3.16 -11.32 27.26
C ARG A 164 -4.29 -11.21 28.30
N ASP A 165 -3.96 -11.36 29.56
CA ASP A 165 -4.92 -11.22 30.65
C ASP A 165 -5.15 -9.75 31.00
N ALA A 166 -4.22 -8.86 30.61
CA ALA A 166 -4.39 -7.43 30.72
C ALA A 166 -5.39 -6.93 29.64
N PRO A 167 -6.34 -6.05 30.03
CA PRO A 167 -7.29 -5.45 29.09
C PRO A 167 -6.56 -4.77 27.92
N LEU A 168 -7.08 -4.93 26.70
CA LEU A 168 -6.51 -4.29 25.50
C LEU A 168 -6.42 -2.76 25.67
N SER A 169 -7.45 -2.15 26.26
CA SER A 169 -7.49 -0.70 26.54
C SER A 169 -6.32 -0.22 27.42
N ALA A 170 -5.90 -1.02 28.40
CA ALA A 170 -4.75 -0.68 29.24
C ALA A 170 -3.43 -0.73 28.46
N ARG A 171 -3.25 -1.75 27.60
CA ARG A 171 -2.07 -1.87 26.74
C ARG A 171 -1.98 -0.75 25.71
N LEU A 172 -3.12 -0.37 25.12
CA LEU A 172 -3.20 0.75 24.19
C LEU A 172 -2.99 2.09 24.90
N GLY A 173 -3.54 2.27 26.11
CA GLY A 173 -3.35 3.49 26.90
C GLY A 173 -1.89 3.77 27.22
N ILE A 174 -1.12 2.75 27.57
CA ILE A 174 0.32 2.87 27.82
C ILE A 174 1.07 3.24 26.53
N THR A 175 0.69 2.65 25.41
CA THR A 175 1.27 2.99 24.11
C THR A 175 1.01 4.47 23.80
N ASP A 176 -0.20 4.94 23.99
CA ASP A 176 -0.56 6.35 23.79
C ASP A 176 0.25 7.29 24.68
N ASP A 177 0.34 6.99 25.99
CA ASP A 177 1.03 7.84 26.96
C ASP A 177 2.53 7.94 26.68
N LEU A 178 3.15 6.86 26.23
CA LEU A 178 4.59 6.85 25.94
C LEU A 178 4.93 7.46 24.58
N LEU A 179 4.03 7.40 23.59
CA LEU A 179 4.26 7.93 22.24
C LEU A 179 3.74 9.37 22.06
N ARG A 180 2.81 9.82 22.90
CA ARG A 180 2.19 11.15 22.79
C ARG A 180 3.24 12.26 22.79
N GLY A 181 3.20 13.10 21.73
CA GLY A 181 4.12 14.22 21.55
C GLY A 181 5.56 13.84 21.14
N ARG A 182 5.83 12.55 20.93
CA ARG A 182 7.12 12.04 20.44
C ARG A 182 7.03 11.51 19.01
N VAL A 183 5.89 11.00 18.64
CA VAL A 183 5.62 10.41 17.32
C VAL A 183 4.40 11.09 16.73
N ASP A 184 4.36 11.23 15.42
CA ASP A 184 3.18 11.73 14.69
C ASP A 184 1.93 10.85 14.96
N ASP A 185 0.75 11.43 14.86
CA ASP A 185 -0.52 10.74 15.13
C ASP A 185 -0.69 9.48 14.27
N VAL A 186 -0.20 9.49 13.02
CA VAL A 186 -0.22 8.29 12.15
C VAL A 186 0.70 7.21 12.72
N GLY A 187 1.90 7.57 13.16
CA GLY A 187 2.83 6.64 13.81
C GLY A 187 2.26 6.05 15.11
N VAL A 188 1.57 6.85 15.92
CA VAL A 188 0.86 6.37 17.12
C VAL A 188 -0.21 5.35 16.74
N ARG A 189 -1.04 5.64 15.73
CA ARG A 189 -2.09 4.73 15.26
C ARG A 189 -1.52 3.42 14.72
N LEU A 190 -0.39 3.48 13.99
CA LEU A 190 0.33 2.31 13.51
C LEU A 190 0.85 1.46 14.67
N ALA A 191 1.48 2.07 15.67
CA ALA A 191 1.98 1.36 16.86
C ALA A 191 0.83 0.70 17.65
N ARG A 192 -0.30 1.39 17.82
CA ARG A 192 -1.51 0.82 18.44
C ARG A 192 -2.00 -0.41 17.69
N PHE A 193 -2.08 -0.31 16.36
CA PHE A 193 -2.58 -1.41 15.54
C PHE A 193 -1.68 -2.65 15.60
N VAL A 194 -0.38 -2.50 15.77
CA VAL A 194 0.53 -3.63 16.02
C VAL A 194 0.13 -4.40 17.27
N ILE A 195 -0.36 -3.72 18.31
CA ILE A 195 -0.78 -4.33 19.57
C ILE A 195 -2.20 -4.92 19.44
N GLU A 196 -3.08 -4.26 18.74
CA GLU A 196 -4.50 -4.61 18.57
C GLU A 196 -4.67 -5.69 17.49
N GLY A 197 -4.28 -5.41 16.27
CA GLY A 197 -4.50 -6.26 15.09
C GLY A 197 -3.31 -7.13 14.69
N GLY A 198 -2.13 -6.87 15.27
CA GLY A 198 -0.92 -7.64 15.05
C GLY A 198 -0.84 -8.90 15.92
N ARG A 199 0.32 -9.55 15.91
CA ARG A 199 0.57 -10.72 16.75
C ARG A 199 1.12 -10.29 18.11
N ALA A 200 0.33 -10.43 19.16
CA ALA A 200 0.66 -10.02 20.52
C ALA A 200 1.97 -10.64 21.08
N ARG A 201 2.46 -11.77 20.52
CA ARG A 201 3.70 -12.44 20.97
C ARG A 201 4.96 -11.91 20.29
N ASP A 202 4.84 -11.08 19.28
CA ASP A 202 5.96 -10.58 18.47
C ASP A 202 5.78 -9.09 18.16
N VAL A 203 5.53 -8.30 19.18
CA VAL A 203 5.33 -6.85 19.04
C VAL A 203 6.57 -6.19 18.48
N VAL A 204 7.76 -6.49 19.02
CA VAL A 204 9.03 -5.88 18.56
C VAL A 204 9.32 -6.25 17.11
N GLY A 205 9.29 -7.54 16.74
CA GLY A 205 9.55 -7.97 15.37
C GLY A 205 8.48 -7.49 14.38
N THR A 206 7.25 -7.21 14.83
CA THR A 206 6.21 -6.61 13.98
C THR A 206 6.42 -5.09 13.82
N LEU A 207 6.92 -4.40 14.84
CA LEU A 207 7.34 -3.00 14.73
C LEU A 207 8.54 -2.85 13.80
N ASP A 208 9.56 -3.70 13.92
CA ASP A 208 10.72 -3.70 13.01
C ASP A 208 10.28 -3.94 11.56
N PHE A 209 9.39 -4.92 11.34
CA PHE A 209 8.76 -5.13 10.01
C PHE A 209 8.04 -3.88 9.52
N LEU A 210 7.30 -3.18 10.38
CA LEU A 210 6.57 -1.97 10.01
C LEU A 210 7.50 -0.81 9.67
N VAL A 211 8.62 -0.65 10.38
CA VAL A 211 9.67 0.34 10.04
C VAL A 211 10.21 0.07 8.64
N ASP A 212 10.60 -1.16 8.34
CA ASP A 212 11.05 -1.56 6.99
C ASP A 212 9.96 -1.36 5.93
N TYR A 213 8.70 -1.59 6.29
CA TYR A 213 7.57 -1.41 5.39
C TYR A 213 7.34 0.06 5.05
N VAL A 214 7.34 0.95 6.05
CA VAL A 214 7.20 2.40 5.88
C VAL A 214 8.33 2.95 5.02
N ALA A 215 9.58 2.51 5.26
CA ALA A 215 10.74 2.87 4.44
C ALA A 215 10.55 2.47 2.97
N ARG A 216 10.09 1.24 2.70
CA ARG A 216 9.78 0.79 1.34
C ARG A 216 8.67 1.62 0.69
N VAL A 217 7.58 1.90 1.42
CA VAL A 217 6.48 2.73 0.90
C VAL A 217 6.99 4.12 0.54
N ARG A 218 7.85 4.72 1.36
CA ARG A 218 8.53 5.99 1.07
C ARG A 218 9.35 5.90 -0.21
N ASP A 219 10.21 4.89 -0.33
CA ASP A 219 11.11 4.72 -1.47
C ASP A 219 10.34 4.54 -2.78
N TRP A 220 9.17 3.89 -2.75
CA TRP A 220 8.27 3.78 -3.91
C TRP A 220 7.46 5.04 -4.21
N ARG A 221 7.44 6.02 -3.31
CA ARG A 221 6.78 7.32 -3.52
C ARG A 221 7.71 8.42 -3.97
N VAL A 222 9.01 8.25 -3.81
CA VAL A 222 10.02 9.21 -4.22
C VAL A 222 10.69 8.72 -5.49
N ALA A 223 10.45 9.42 -6.61
CA ALA A 223 11.17 9.21 -7.85
C ALA A 223 12.37 10.13 -7.93
N ARG A 224 13.57 9.58 -7.88
CA ARG A 224 14.80 10.33 -8.18
C ARG A 224 14.95 10.44 -9.68
N VAL A 225 14.89 11.67 -10.18
CA VAL A 225 14.98 11.97 -11.61
C VAL A 225 16.26 12.73 -11.92
N HIS A 226 17.13 12.10 -12.67
CA HIS A 226 18.33 12.74 -13.21
C HIS A 226 18.02 13.21 -14.63
N SER A 227 18.10 14.51 -14.88
CA SER A 227 17.74 15.12 -16.16
C SER A 227 18.88 15.94 -16.72
N ALA A 228 19.08 15.89 -18.04
CA ALA A 228 20.08 16.71 -18.72
C ALA A 228 19.75 18.21 -18.70
N ARG A 229 18.47 18.57 -18.49
CA ARG A 229 17.97 19.94 -18.43
C ARG A 229 16.87 20.04 -17.37
N PRO A 230 16.64 21.22 -16.79
CA PRO A 230 15.50 21.43 -15.91
C PRO A 230 14.20 20.99 -16.60
N LEU A 231 13.36 20.25 -15.87
CA LEU A 231 12.03 19.88 -16.36
C LEU A 231 11.09 21.09 -16.18
N ASP A 232 10.36 21.42 -17.24
CA ASP A 232 9.27 22.37 -17.14
C ASP A 232 8.05 21.76 -16.42
N GLY A 233 7.08 22.59 -16.05
CA GLY A 233 5.91 22.17 -15.29
C GLY A 233 5.12 21.04 -15.99
N SER A 234 4.92 21.18 -17.30
CA SER A 234 4.14 20.21 -18.10
C SER A 234 4.86 18.84 -18.21
N SER A 235 6.18 18.86 -18.41
CA SER A 235 7.00 17.64 -18.44
C SER A 235 7.03 16.95 -17.07
N ARG A 236 7.07 17.73 -15.98
CA ARG A 236 7.02 17.22 -14.61
C ARG A 236 5.70 16.53 -14.34
N GLU A 237 4.57 17.18 -14.61
CA GLU A 237 3.23 16.61 -14.41
C GLU A 237 3.02 15.34 -15.25
N ALA A 238 3.43 15.34 -16.51
CA ALA A 238 3.33 14.16 -17.38
C ALA A 238 4.17 12.98 -16.87
N LEU A 239 5.35 13.25 -16.32
CA LEU A 239 6.21 12.24 -15.72
C LEU A 239 5.60 11.69 -14.42
N GLU A 240 5.08 12.56 -13.55
CA GLU A 240 4.38 12.16 -12.32
C GLU A 240 3.17 11.26 -12.63
N GLN A 241 2.33 11.64 -13.59
CA GLN A 241 1.18 10.85 -14.02
C GLN A 241 1.59 9.49 -14.61
N SER A 242 2.66 9.48 -15.42
CA SER A 242 3.18 8.23 -16.01
C SER A 242 3.71 7.28 -14.95
N LEU A 243 4.46 7.80 -13.98
CA LEU A 243 4.98 7.02 -12.86
C LEU A 243 3.87 6.55 -11.92
N ALA A 244 2.90 7.40 -11.60
CA ALA A 244 1.73 7.02 -10.81
C ALA A 244 0.92 5.92 -11.49
N THR A 245 0.82 5.97 -12.83
CA THR A 245 0.18 4.92 -13.64
C THR A 245 0.96 3.61 -13.58
N LEU A 246 2.29 3.66 -13.61
CA LEU A 246 3.17 2.50 -13.61
C LEU A 246 3.24 1.84 -12.22
N THR A 247 3.36 2.64 -11.17
CA THR A 247 3.55 2.16 -9.79
C THR A 247 2.23 1.91 -9.06
N GLY A 248 1.12 2.46 -9.55
CA GLY A 248 -0.18 2.44 -8.85
C GLY A 248 -0.24 3.34 -7.62
N LYS A 249 0.78 4.18 -7.39
CA LYS A 249 0.91 5.07 -6.23
C LYS A 249 1.20 6.50 -6.68
N SER A 250 0.81 7.48 -5.85
CA SER A 250 1.25 8.86 -6.04
C SER A 250 2.76 8.96 -5.85
N VAL A 251 3.46 9.57 -6.80
CA VAL A 251 4.93 9.65 -6.82
C VAL A 251 5.36 11.12 -6.78
N GLU A 252 6.28 11.45 -5.88
CA GLU A 252 6.92 12.76 -5.80
C GLU A 252 8.24 12.76 -6.55
N LEU A 253 8.46 13.77 -7.43
CA LEU A 253 9.69 13.87 -8.20
C LEU A 253 10.77 14.68 -7.46
N GLN A 254 11.90 14.06 -7.18
CA GLN A 254 13.14 14.72 -6.79
C GLN A 254 14.03 14.86 -8.03
N VAL A 255 14.01 16.03 -8.66
CA VAL A 255 14.71 16.27 -9.92
C VAL A 255 16.10 16.85 -9.66
N THR A 256 17.14 16.18 -10.13
CA THR A 256 18.52 16.65 -10.18
C THR A 256 18.91 16.90 -11.62
N THR A 257 19.47 18.09 -11.90
CA THR A 257 19.99 18.40 -13.25
C THR A 257 21.45 18.01 -13.33
N GLU A 258 21.79 17.12 -14.26
CA GLU A 258 23.15 16.63 -14.49
C GLU A 258 23.62 16.99 -15.92
N ALA A 259 24.60 17.89 -16.00
CA ALA A 259 25.14 18.36 -17.27
C ALA A 259 25.85 17.25 -18.09
N ASP A 260 26.30 16.18 -17.43
CA ASP A 260 26.97 15.05 -18.06
C ASP A 260 26.02 14.10 -18.79
N LEU A 261 24.72 14.25 -18.59
CA LEU A 261 23.71 13.56 -19.38
C LEU A 261 23.57 14.24 -20.75
N LEU A 262 23.85 13.51 -21.82
CA LEU A 262 23.75 14.01 -23.22
C LEU A 262 22.31 14.41 -23.59
N GLY A 263 21.29 14.00 -22.85
CA GLY A 263 19.87 14.25 -23.05
C GLY A 263 18.98 13.16 -22.47
N GLY A 264 17.71 13.48 -22.32
CA GLY A 264 16.71 12.56 -21.73
C GLY A 264 16.73 12.57 -20.21
N VAL A 265 16.11 11.54 -19.61
CA VAL A 265 15.95 11.38 -18.15
C VAL A 265 16.30 9.95 -17.72
N LEU A 266 16.90 9.83 -16.56
CA LEU A 266 17.02 8.58 -15.80
C LEU A 266 16.13 8.70 -14.58
N VAL A 267 15.26 7.73 -14.36
CA VAL A 267 14.31 7.71 -13.24
C VAL A 267 14.56 6.48 -12.39
N GLU A 268 14.64 6.67 -11.09
CA GLU A 268 14.76 5.61 -10.07
C GLU A 268 13.61 5.74 -9.07
N VAL A 269 12.81 4.67 -8.94
CA VAL A 269 11.68 4.59 -7.99
C VAL A 269 11.69 3.22 -7.34
N GLY A 270 11.98 3.14 -6.05
CA GLY A 270 12.21 1.87 -5.38
C GLY A 270 13.27 1.05 -6.11
N ASP A 271 12.94 -0.17 -6.51
CA ASP A 271 13.82 -1.06 -7.28
C ASP A 271 13.76 -0.84 -8.80
N LEU A 272 12.86 0.03 -9.25
CA LEU A 272 12.65 0.30 -10.67
C LEU A 272 13.60 1.37 -11.15
N ARG A 273 14.40 1.05 -12.19
CA ARG A 273 15.26 2.00 -12.88
C ARG A 273 14.86 2.09 -14.34
N LEU A 274 14.42 3.27 -14.76
CA LEU A 274 14.01 3.58 -16.12
C LEU A 274 15.05 4.50 -16.78
N ASP A 275 15.81 3.98 -17.71
CA ASP A 275 16.81 4.74 -18.47
C ASP A 275 16.24 5.21 -19.81
N ALA A 276 15.73 6.43 -19.85
CA ALA A 276 15.28 7.12 -21.05
C ALA A 276 16.30 8.15 -21.55
N THR A 277 17.57 8.04 -21.13
CA THR A 277 18.65 8.91 -21.61
C THR A 277 19.00 8.63 -23.07
N THR A 278 19.56 9.62 -23.73
CA THR A 278 20.10 9.45 -25.11
C THR A 278 21.18 8.36 -25.16
N ARG A 279 22.00 8.25 -24.11
CA ARG A 279 23.03 7.19 -23.99
C ARG A 279 22.42 5.81 -23.87
N GLY A 280 21.37 5.64 -23.03
CA GLY A 280 20.65 4.38 -22.87
C GLY A 280 20.00 3.93 -24.19
N ARG A 281 19.33 4.84 -24.90
CA ARG A 281 18.74 4.55 -26.23
C ARG A 281 19.78 4.16 -27.27
N LEU A 282 20.93 4.84 -27.30
CA LEU A 282 22.03 4.48 -28.19
C LEU A 282 22.63 3.11 -27.82
N GLY A 283 22.71 2.78 -26.52
CA GLY A 283 23.13 1.47 -26.05
C GLY A 283 22.22 0.36 -26.59
N LEU A 284 20.90 0.51 -26.41
CA LEU A 284 19.91 -0.44 -26.91
C LEU A 284 19.98 -0.61 -28.44
N LEU A 285 20.17 0.49 -29.21
CA LEU A 285 20.34 0.42 -30.67
C LEU A 285 21.62 -0.32 -31.05
N ARG A 286 22.72 -0.03 -30.34
CA ARG A 286 24.00 -0.73 -30.59
C ARG A 286 23.85 -2.23 -30.34
N ASP A 287 23.23 -2.62 -29.24
CA ASP A 287 23.04 -4.01 -28.85
C ASP A 287 22.11 -4.73 -29.83
N ALA A 288 21.03 -4.07 -30.28
CA ALA A 288 20.14 -4.60 -31.33
C ALA A 288 20.86 -4.81 -32.67
N VAL A 289 21.70 -3.86 -33.10
CA VAL A 289 22.51 -4.00 -34.33
C VAL A 289 23.55 -5.11 -34.19
N THR A 290 24.17 -5.25 -33.01
CA THR A 290 25.16 -6.30 -32.74
C THR A 290 24.50 -7.69 -32.71
N ALA A 291 23.31 -7.82 -32.10
CA ALA A 291 22.53 -9.05 -32.11
C ALA A 291 22.07 -9.44 -33.53
N GLY A 292 21.64 -8.46 -34.34
CA GLY A 292 21.30 -8.67 -35.76
C GLY A 292 22.47 -9.16 -36.60
N ARG A 293 23.68 -8.64 -36.38
CA ARG A 293 24.90 -9.14 -37.09
C ARG A 293 25.28 -10.55 -36.66
N HIS A 294 25.01 -10.96 -35.45
CA HIS A 294 25.22 -12.34 -35.01
C HIS A 294 24.26 -13.32 -35.71
N TYR A 295 23.06 -12.89 -36.00
CA TYR A 295 22.06 -13.70 -36.71
C TYR A 295 22.44 -13.90 -38.20
N GLU A 296 22.91 -12.86 -38.90
CA GLU A 296 23.39 -12.94 -40.27
C GLU A 296 24.64 -13.82 -40.38
N SER A 297 25.58 -13.73 -39.41
CA SER A 297 26.80 -14.55 -39.42
C SER A 297 26.57 -16.05 -39.13
N MET A 298 25.40 -16.41 -38.56
CA MET A 298 24.97 -17.79 -38.35
C MET A 298 24.30 -18.39 -39.60
N ILE A 299 23.66 -17.56 -40.42
CA ILE A 299 23.03 -17.99 -41.70
C ILE A 299 24.08 -18.25 -42.76
N ASP A 300 25.14 -17.41 -42.87
CA ASP A 300 26.24 -17.54 -43.82
C ASP A 300 27.21 -18.73 -43.55
N ARG A 301 27.05 -19.45 -42.44
CA ARG A 301 27.89 -20.63 -42.11
C ARG A 301 27.23 -21.96 -42.48
N ASN A 302 26.02 -21.94 -43.03
CA ASN A 302 25.24 -23.14 -43.35
C ASN A 302 25.04 -23.37 -44.89
N ASP A 303 25.78 -22.63 -45.75
CA ASP A 303 25.90 -22.91 -47.18
C ASP A 303 27.35 -23.52 -47.47
#